data_94a2736cc2400ffe10ff794bb519d709
#
_entry.id   94a2736cc2400ffe10ff794bb519d709
#
_cell.length_a   1.000
_cell.length_b   1.000
_cell.length_c   1.000
_cell.angle_alpha   90.00
_cell.angle_beta   90.00
_cell.angle_gamma   90.00
#
_symmetry.space_group_name_H-M   'P 1'
#
loop_
_entity.id
_entity.type
_entity.pdbx_description
1 polymer ?
#
loop_
_entity_poly.entity_id
_entity_poly.type
_entity_poly.pdbx_seq_one_letter_code
_entity_poly.pdbx_strand_id
1 'polypeptide(L)'
;MLMPQFRVDLEKLPTSSDSLTIYKVKGKLSLETVNEFLPKLRAETADCLVLDMSEVNFLDSAGVGSLVSVFVSRRNQGKTFALAALAPQAVAVVTVAGLQNLLPIYKTLAEATAKKA
;
A
#
# COMPACT_ATOMS: atom_id res chain seq x y z
N MET A 1 -29.12 -3.25 1.42
CA MET A 1 -27.95 -2.42 1.71
C MET A 1 -27.00 -2.38 0.53
N LEU A 2 -26.69 -1.20 0.06
CA LEU A 2 -25.77 -1.07 -1.05
C LEU A 2 -24.33 -1.15 -0.56
N MET A 3 -23.56 -2.00 -1.19
CA MET A 3 -22.12 -2.01 -0.95
C MET A 3 -21.49 -0.87 -1.71
N PRO A 4 -20.71 -0.03 -1.03
CA PRO A 4 -20.03 1.04 -1.73
C PRO A 4 -19.08 0.47 -2.79
N GLN A 5 -19.24 0.89 -4.03
CA GLN A 5 -18.37 0.49 -5.10
C GLN A 5 -16.99 1.13 -4.98
N PHE A 6 -16.89 2.20 -4.19
CA PHE A 6 -15.68 2.99 -4.04
C PHE A 6 -15.13 2.83 -2.63
N ARG A 7 -15.14 1.60 -2.15
CA ARG A 7 -14.66 1.32 -0.81
C ARG A 7 -13.25 0.76 -0.85
N VAL A 8 -12.46 1.11 0.14
CA VAL A 8 -11.19 0.49 0.40
C VAL A 8 -11.19 -0.05 1.81
N ASP A 9 -10.70 -1.28 1.98
CA ASP A 9 -10.58 -1.90 3.28
C ASP A 9 -9.13 -2.28 3.53
N LEU A 10 -8.70 -2.14 4.79
CA LEU A 10 -7.38 -2.55 5.23
C LEU A 10 -7.54 -3.67 6.25
N GLU A 11 -7.01 -4.82 5.94
CA GLU A 11 -6.98 -5.95 6.87
C GLU A 11 -5.56 -6.13 7.37
N LYS A 12 -5.36 -6.01 8.69
CA LYS A 12 -4.06 -6.23 9.28
C LYS A 12 -3.79 -7.72 9.37
N LEU A 13 -2.70 -8.16 8.75
CA LEU A 13 -2.33 -9.56 8.75
C LEU A 13 -1.41 -9.86 9.94
N PRO A 14 -1.47 -11.09 10.48
CA PRO A 14 -0.57 -11.45 11.58
C PRO A 14 0.88 -11.51 11.10
N THR A 15 1.79 -11.07 11.96
CA THR A 15 3.23 -11.16 11.73
C THR A 15 3.89 -11.71 12.98
N SER A 16 5.12 -12.20 12.82
CA SER A 16 5.89 -12.71 13.94
C SER A 16 6.71 -11.63 14.65
N SER A 17 6.65 -10.39 14.17
CA SER A 17 7.47 -9.29 14.66
C SER A 17 6.63 -8.05 14.92
N ASP A 18 6.84 -7.38 16.06
CA ASP A 18 6.17 -6.13 16.36
C ASP A 18 6.68 -4.98 15.51
N SER A 19 7.84 -5.13 14.87
CA SER A 19 8.40 -4.09 14.02
C SER A 19 7.88 -4.13 12.59
N LEU A 20 7.06 -5.13 12.25
CA LEU A 20 6.51 -5.30 10.92
C LEU A 20 5.00 -5.30 10.96
N THR A 21 4.38 -4.41 10.20
CA THR A 21 2.94 -4.43 9.97
C THR A 21 2.68 -4.72 8.50
N ILE A 22 1.77 -5.64 8.24
CA ILE A 22 1.29 -5.96 6.89
C ILE A 22 -0.19 -5.66 6.84
N TYR A 23 -0.59 -4.82 5.88
CA TYR A 23 -2.01 -4.62 5.58
C TYR A 23 -2.32 -5.22 4.24
N LYS A 24 -3.37 -6.03 4.17
CA LYS A 24 -3.96 -6.41 2.89
C LYS A 24 -4.96 -5.33 2.51
N VAL A 25 -4.74 -4.70 1.36
CA VAL A 25 -5.59 -3.63 0.86
C VAL A 25 -6.59 -4.25 -0.11
N LYS A 26 -7.88 -3.96 0.09
CA LYS A 26 -8.94 -4.55 -0.73
C LYS A 26 -9.80 -3.45 -1.33
N GLY A 27 -10.12 -3.58 -2.61
CA GLY A 27 -11.05 -2.69 -3.27
C GLY A 27 -10.38 -1.68 -4.16
N LYS A 28 -10.90 -0.46 -4.16
CA LYS A 28 -10.42 0.61 -5.01
C LYS A 28 -9.58 1.58 -4.22
N LEU A 29 -8.41 1.90 -4.75
CA LEU A 29 -7.56 2.95 -4.19
C LEU A 29 -7.57 4.11 -5.17
N SER A 30 -8.43 5.07 -4.92
CA SER A 30 -8.79 6.12 -5.87
C SER A 30 -9.11 7.41 -5.16
N LEU A 31 -9.43 8.45 -5.94
CA LEU A 31 -9.83 9.74 -5.39
C LEU A 31 -10.96 9.61 -4.37
N GLU A 32 -11.90 8.69 -4.61
CA GLU A 32 -13.05 8.49 -3.72
C GLU A 32 -12.68 7.87 -2.39
N THR A 33 -11.54 7.17 -2.29
CA THR A 33 -11.20 6.39 -1.10
C THR A 33 -9.96 6.86 -0.37
N VAL A 34 -9.16 7.79 -0.95
CA VAL A 34 -7.90 8.18 -0.33
C VAL A 34 -8.10 8.78 1.07
N ASN A 35 -9.22 9.45 1.33
CA ASN A 35 -9.47 10.04 2.64
C ASN A 35 -9.73 9.00 3.72
N GLU A 36 -10.16 7.79 3.36
CA GLU A 36 -10.28 6.66 4.28
C GLU A 36 -8.94 5.97 4.49
N PHE A 37 -8.15 5.91 3.44
CA PHE A 37 -6.92 5.12 3.37
C PHE A 37 -5.76 5.81 4.09
N LEU A 38 -5.51 7.08 3.76
CA LEU A 38 -4.33 7.78 4.26
C LEU A 38 -4.24 7.88 5.77
N PRO A 39 -5.33 8.24 6.50
CA PRO A 39 -5.20 8.37 7.94
C PRO A 39 -4.82 7.06 8.63
N LYS A 40 -5.33 5.94 8.12
CA LYS A 40 -5.02 4.63 8.69
C LYS A 40 -3.55 4.29 8.53
N LEU A 41 -2.98 4.58 7.37
CA LEU A 41 -1.57 4.29 7.14
C LEU A 41 -0.67 5.26 7.89
N ARG A 42 -1.08 6.52 8.01
CA ARG A 42 -0.30 7.50 8.75
C ARG A 42 -0.27 7.22 10.25
N ALA A 43 -1.27 6.52 10.76
CA ALA A 43 -1.33 6.13 12.16
C ALA A 43 -0.44 4.94 12.48
N GLU A 44 0.08 4.23 11.46
CA GLU A 44 0.90 3.07 11.68
C GLU A 44 2.29 3.47 12.18
N THR A 45 2.73 2.86 13.29
CA THR A 45 3.99 3.24 13.94
C THR A 45 5.09 2.18 13.81
N ALA A 46 4.80 1.00 13.27
CA ALA A 46 5.81 -0.05 13.09
C ALA A 46 6.96 0.45 12.20
N ASP A 47 8.16 -0.05 12.43
CA ASP A 47 9.33 0.35 11.64
C ASP A 47 9.20 -0.04 10.17
N CYS A 48 8.54 -1.15 9.89
CA CYS A 48 8.34 -1.65 8.53
C CYS A 48 6.85 -1.77 8.25
N LEU A 49 6.41 -1.22 7.14
CA LEU A 49 5.03 -1.34 6.68
C LEU A 49 5.02 -1.91 5.28
N VAL A 50 4.30 -2.99 5.09
CA VAL A 50 4.13 -3.63 3.79
C VAL A 50 2.64 -3.66 3.45
N LEU A 51 2.29 -3.27 2.23
CA LEU A 51 0.92 -3.37 1.73
C LEU A 51 0.84 -4.50 0.73
N ASP A 52 -0.01 -5.48 1.00
CA ASP A 52 -0.38 -6.51 0.05
C ASP A 52 -1.48 -5.95 -0.84
N MET A 53 -1.14 -5.72 -2.10
CA MET A 53 -2.03 -5.05 -3.06
C MET A 53 -2.76 -6.04 -3.95
N SER A 54 -2.70 -7.34 -3.65
CA SER A 54 -3.26 -8.37 -4.54
C SER A 54 -4.77 -8.25 -4.74
N GLU A 55 -5.48 -7.64 -3.81
CA GLU A 55 -6.92 -7.46 -3.91
C GLU A 55 -7.34 -6.02 -4.20
N VAL A 56 -6.41 -5.18 -4.61
CA VAL A 56 -6.75 -3.86 -5.14
C VAL A 56 -7.15 -4.04 -6.60
N ASN A 57 -8.41 -3.75 -6.89
CA ASN A 57 -8.95 -3.96 -8.25
C ASN A 57 -8.93 -2.70 -9.11
N PHE A 58 -8.55 -1.56 -8.53
CA PHE A 58 -8.45 -0.32 -9.28
C PHE A 58 -7.53 0.65 -8.55
N LEU A 59 -6.63 1.28 -9.30
CA LEU A 59 -5.71 2.30 -8.80
C LEU A 59 -5.71 3.45 -9.79
N ASP A 60 -5.91 4.67 -9.31
CA ASP A 60 -5.82 5.87 -10.15
C ASP A 60 -4.67 6.76 -9.66
N SER A 61 -4.51 7.94 -10.29
CA SER A 61 -3.41 8.84 -9.95
C SER A 61 -3.50 9.36 -8.51
N ALA A 62 -4.71 9.53 -7.97
CA ALA A 62 -4.87 9.95 -6.58
C ALA A 62 -4.43 8.83 -5.63
N GLY A 63 -4.76 7.57 -5.98
CA GLY A 63 -4.28 6.42 -5.23
C GLY A 63 -2.77 6.31 -5.25
N VAL A 64 -2.15 6.48 -6.42
CA VAL A 64 -0.70 6.49 -6.54
C VAL A 64 -0.10 7.60 -5.69
N GLY A 65 -0.68 8.80 -5.76
CA GLY A 65 -0.21 9.93 -4.97
C GLY A 65 -0.24 9.65 -3.48
N SER A 66 -1.29 8.95 -3.01
CA SER A 66 -1.38 8.58 -1.60
C SER A 66 -0.26 7.62 -1.20
N LEU A 67 0.08 6.66 -2.06
CA LEU A 67 1.17 5.73 -1.78
C LEU A 67 2.51 6.45 -1.71
N VAL A 68 2.75 7.39 -2.61
CA VAL A 68 3.97 8.20 -2.58
C VAL A 68 4.04 9.03 -1.31
N SER A 69 2.91 9.64 -0.90
CA SER A 69 2.84 10.43 0.32
C SER A 69 3.23 9.61 1.55
N VAL A 70 2.71 8.39 1.66
CA VAL A 70 3.06 7.49 2.76
C VAL A 70 4.53 7.11 2.70
N PHE A 71 5.03 6.79 1.52
CA PHE A 71 6.44 6.41 1.36
C PHE A 71 7.38 7.52 1.81
N VAL A 72 7.14 8.74 1.35
CA VAL A 72 7.98 9.89 1.71
C VAL A 72 7.93 10.18 3.21
N SER A 73 6.72 10.16 3.78
CA SER A 73 6.54 10.41 5.20
C SER A 73 7.29 9.39 6.05
N ARG A 74 7.18 8.12 5.70
CA ARG A 74 7.85 7.05 6.45
C ARG A 74 9.36 7.14 6.30
N ARG A 75 9.85 7.42 5.10
CA ARG A 75 11.28 7.59 4.86
C ARG A 75 11.85 8.73 5.72
N ASN A 76 11.11 9.84 5.83
CA ASN A 76 11.53 10.97 6.65
C ASN A 76 11.58 10.63 8.13
N GLN A 77 10.86 9.59 8.56
CA GLN A 77 10.88 9.11 9.93
C GLN A 77 11.89 7.98 10.16
N GLY A 78 12.67 7.63 9.15
CA GLY A 78 13.60 6.50 9.24
C GLY A 78 12.92 5.14 9.16
N LYS A 79 11.70 5.09 8.64
CA LYS A 79 10.91 3.85 8.55
C LYS A 79 10.81 3.39 7.11
N THR A 80 10.49 2.11 6.90
CA THR A 80 10.40 1.55 5.56
C THR A 80 8.96 1.32 5.15
N PHE A 81 8.76 1.24 3.83
CA PHE A 81 7.46 1.05 3.21
C PHE A 81 7.66 0.26 1.92
N ALA A 82 6.84 -0.74 1.70
CA ALA A 82 6.92 -1.53 0.48
C ALA A 82 5.52 -1.96 0.03
N LEU A 83 5.40 -2.19 -1.27
CA LEU A 83 4.18 -2.68 -1.89
C LEU A 83 4.44 -4.07 -2.45
N ALA A 84 3.45 -4.94 -2.41
CA ALA A 84 3.58 -6.30 -2.91
C ALA A 84 2.38 -6.69 -3.75
N ALA A 85 2.63 -7.52 -4.77
CA ALA A 85 1.59 -8.22 -5.54
C ALA A 85 0.61 -7.29 -6.25
N LEU A 86 1.11 -6.21 -6.88
CA LEU A 86 0.25 -5.31 -7.65
C LEU A 86 -0.35 -6.05 -8.84
N ALA A 87 -1.67 -5.85 -9.04
CA ALA A 87 -2.33 -6.32 -10.24
C ALA A 87 -1.81 -5.56 -11.48
N PRO A 88 -1.95 -6.13 -12.69
CA PRO A 88 -1.42 -5.48 -13.90
C PRO A 88 -1.91 -4.06 -14.12
N GLN A 89 -3.17 -3.76 -13.80
CA GLN A 89 -3.68 -2.40 -13.93
C GLN A 89 -2.93 -1.43 -13.01
N ALA A 90 -2.65 -1.85 -11.78
CA ALA A 90 -1.92 -1.02 -10.84
C ALA A 90 -0.47 -0.82 -11.28
N VAL A 91 0.17 -1.87 -11.78
CA VAL A 91 1.53 -1.76 -12.34
C VAL A 91 1.56 -0.74 -13.49
N ALA A 92 0.57 -0.81 -14.38
CA ALA A 92 0.50 0.10 -15.52
C ALA A 92 0.40 1.56 -15.06
N VAL A 93 -0.45 1.83 -14.07
CA VAL A 93 -0.62 3.20 -13.57
C VAL A 93 0.67 3.72 -12.93
N VAL A 94 1.32 2.92 -12.12
CA VAL A 94 2.58 3.30 -11.49
C VAL A 94 3.66 3.57 -12.54
N THR A 95 3.70 2.73 -13.58
CA THR A 95 4.69 2.86 -14.65
C THR A 95 4.45 4.14 -15.46
N VAL A 96 3.20 4.41 -15.83
CA VAL A 96 2.87 5.62 -16.58
C VAL A 96 3.21 6.87 -15.77
N ALA A 97 3.03 6.81 -14.46
CA ALA A 97 3.38 7.92 -13.57
C ALA A 97 4.90 8.06 -13.37
N GLY A 98 5.69 7.11 -13.86
CA GLY A 98 7.15 7.18 -13.72
C GLY A 98 7.66 6.85 -12.33
N LEU A 99 6.87 6.14 -11.53
CA LEU A 99 7.19 5.93 -10.12
C LEU A 99 7.67 4.51 -9.79
N GLN A 100 7.84 3.66 -10.80
CA GLN A 100 8.24 2.28 -10.58
C GLN A 100 9.64 2.15 -9.96
N ASN A 101 10.48 3.18 -10.12
CA ASN A 101 11.82 3.18 -9.52
C ASN A 101 11.88 3.91 -8.18
N LEU A 102 10.83 4.64 -7.82
CA LEU A 102 10.75 5.34 -6.54
C LEU A 102 10.15 4.45 -5.45
N LEU A 103 9.04 3.80 -5.77
CA LEU A 103 8.32 2.98 -4.80
C LEU A 103 8.94 1.59 -4.73
N PRO A 104 9.23 1.07 -3.53
CA PRO A 104 9.70 -0.32 -3.39
C PRO A 104 8.55 -1.28 -3.68
N ILE A 105 8.60 -1.94 -4.82
CA ILE A 105 7.55 -2.84 -5.29
C ILE A 105 8.11 -4.23 -5.48
N TYR A 106 7.44 -5.21 -4.90
CA TYR A 106 7.82 -6.62 -4.98
C TYR A 106 6.72 -7.43 -5.64
N LYS A 107 7.09 -8.51 -6.31
CA LYS A 107 6.11 -9.35 -6.99
C LYS A 107 5.22 -10.10 -6.02
N THR A 108 5.77 -10.49 -4.87
CA THR A 108 5.04 -11.29 -3.88
C THR A 108 5.20 -10.69 -2.49
N LEU A 109 4.24 -11.01 -1.64
CA LEU A 109 4.30 -10.62 -0.24
C LEU A 109 5.53 -11.22 0.45
N ALA A 110 5.85 -12.47 0.12
CA ALA A 110 7.02 -13.13 0.69
C ALA A 110 8.30 -12.38 0.38
N GLU A 111 8.46 -11.90 -0.85
CA GLU A 111 9.63 -11.12 -1.23
C GLU A 111 9.69 -9.78 -0.48
N ALA A 112 8.54 -9.13 -0.33
CA ALA A 112 8.47 -7.84 0.33
C ALA A 112 8.83 -7.92 1.80
N THR A 113 8.59 -9.06 2.43
CA THR A 113 8.80 -9.22 3.88
C THR A 113 10.08 -9.98 4.21
N ALA A 114 10.76 -10.56 3.23
CA ALA A 114 11.89 -11.47 3.48
C ALA A 114 13.04 -10.81 4.27
N LYS A 115 13.26 -9.51 4.09
CA LYS A 115 14.35 -8.79 4.75
C LYS A 115 13.86 -7.96 5.92
N LYS A 116 12.59 -8.08 6.31
CA LYS A 116 11.97 -7.17 7.27
C LYS A 116 11.41 -7.88 8.48
N ALA A 117 11.51 -9.19 8.49
CA ALA A 117 11.02 -10.00 9.59
C ALA A 117 11.89 -9.86 10.82
#